data_7fb90f87c77c0f862c596e352b1c1509
#
_entry.id   7fb90f87c77c0f862c596e352b1c1509
#
_cell.length_a   1.000
_cell.length_b   1.000
_cell.length_c   1.000
_cell.angle_alpha   90.00
_cell.angle_beta   90.00
_cell.angle_gamma   90.00
#
_symmetry.space_group_name_H-M   'P 1'
#
loop_
_entity.id
_entity.type
_entity.pdbx_description
1 polymer ?
#
loop_
_entity_poly.entity_id
_entity_poly.type
_entity_poly.pdbx_seq_one_letter_code
_entity_poly.pdbx_strand_id
1 'polypeptide(L)'
;MNFNKKKKNLLIPIAVIFCVLYIIFSVQPMGHEIHFTPEWTEDISHIQENSNNTKKIPFKLSQNIGYFTPDGKIVSAITFPFKSTISEKWYAAFGASGTKTDFFFADGTLAGTINEAGFPFFDQDRIFVMQPGGTAFVKCDSEGKCEWNYEHYSPITAFSSSKNGTAAGYADGTVISFLPDGKIDQKFAPGGSNCDVILGVAISENGNRIACVSGQDQQRFIVAEKNGGHSKVIFHEYLENSISRQTLVKFNNNSDYVYYNGKDFLGIVNTKKSTSKKIPIKGKISQIEFSDDNELVFVLSKDEEKYTVTILESFIYPMASFSFEGECSFIKTYENSIFIGRNTKISKISISKK
;
A
#
# COMPACT_ATOMS: atom_id res chain seq x y z
N MET A 1 -17.32 73.06 11.46
CA MET A 1 -16.63 72.43 10.35
C MET A 1 -15.42 71.62 10.86
N ASN A 2 -15.59 70.69 11.83
CA ASN A 2 -14.47 69.96 12.45
C ASN A 2 -14.70 68.46 12.56
N PHE A 3 -15.78 67.91 12.00
CA PHE A 3 -16.09 66.48 12.08
C PHE A 3 -15.33 65.61 11.05
N ASN A 4 -14.85 66.16 9.95
CA ASN A 4 -14.20 65.42 8.90
C ASN A 4 -12.70 65.13 9.09
N LYS A 5 -12.01 65.91 9.95
CA LYS A 5 -10.57 65.66 10.22
C LYS A 5 -10.32 64.48 11.16
N LYS A 6 -11.21 64.24 12.14
CA LYS A 6 -11.08 63.09 13.04
C LYS A 6 -11.34 61.74 12.34
N LYS A 7 -12.25 61.69 11.36
CA LYS A 7 -12.51 60.45 10.59
C LYS A 7 -11.35 60.06 9.65
N LYS A 8 -10.66 61.07 9.07
CA LYS A 8 -9.47 60.79 8.24
C LYS A 8 -8.29 60.27 9.03
N ASN A 9 -8.11 60.66 10.27
CA ASN A 9 -7.01 60.20 11.13
C ASN A 9 -7.22 58.78 11.66
N LEU A 10 -8.47 58.27 11.66
CA LEU A 10 -8.77 56.89 12.10
C LEU A 10 -8.64 55.88 10.94
N LEU A 11 -8.84 56.32 9.69
CA LEU A 11 -8.71 55.45 8.50
C LEU A 11 -7.28 55.00 8.24
N ILE A 12 -6.29 55.81 8.55
CA ILE A 12 -4.87 55.48 8.35
C ILE A 12 -4.44 54.30 9.23
N PRO A 13 -4.65 54.32 10.59
CA PRO A 13 -4.28 53.17 11.41
C PRO A 13 -5.08 51.92 11.08
N ILE A 14 -6.36 52.03 10.68
CA ILE A 14 -7.16 50.90 10.24
C ILE A 14 -6.56 50.26 8.93
N ALA A 15 -6.18 51.12 7.99
CA ALA A 15 -5.54 50.64 6.73
C ALA A 15 -4.18 49.96 7.04
N VAL A 16 -3.39 50.51 7.95
CA VAL A 16 -2.11 49.89 8.35
C VAL A 16 -2.34 48.55 9.04
N ILE A 17 -3.30 48.48 9.98
CA ILE A 17 -3.65 47.21 10.62
C ILE A 17 -4.13 46.18 9.60
N PHE A 18 -4.95 46.60 8.65
CA PHE A 18 -5.42 45.72 7.57
C PHE A 18 -4.27 45.21 6.68
N CYS A 19 -3.33 46.09 6.31
CA CYS A 19 -2.14 45.70 5.55
C CYS A 19 -1.24 44.75 6.35
N VAL A 20 -1.05 44.96 7.63
CA VAL A 20 -0.26 44.08 8.52
C VAL A 20 -0.94 42.71 8.64
N LEU A 21 -2.25 42.67 8.88
CA LEU A 21 -3.02 41.43 8.92
C LEU A 21 -2.99 40.74 7.58
N TYR A 22 -3.16 41.45 6.47
CA TYR A 22 -3.05 40.90 5.13
C TYR A 22 -1.68 40.26 4.88
N ILE A 23 -0.59 40.93 5.25
CA ILE A 23 0.77 40.37 5.16
C ILE A 23 0.90 39.10 6.01
N ILE A 24 0.45 39.13 7.27
CA ILE A 24 0.52 37.98 8.19
C ILE A 24 -0.28 36.77 7.63
N PHE A 25 -1.46 37.02 7.07
CA PHE A 25 -2.32 35.94 6.54
C PHE A 25 -1.99 35.55 5.08
N SER A 26 -1.36 36.44 4.29
CA SER A 26 -0.95 36.18 2.90
C SER A 26 0.44 35.58 2.79
N VAL A 27 1.32 35.79 3.74
CA VAL A 27 2.63 35.15 3.78
C VAL A 27 2.42 33.71 4.24
N GLN A 28 2.04 32.86 3.29
CA GLN A 28 2.24 31.42 3.47
C GLN A 28 3.74 31.14 3.34
N PRO A 29 4.37 30.40 4.27
CA PRO A 29 5.73 29.96 4.04
C PRO A 29 5.75 29.23 2.70
N MET A 30 6.63 29.66 1.79
CA MET A 30 6.87 28.93 0.57
C MET A 30 7.28 27.51 0.99
N GLY A 31 6.44 26.52 0.68
CA GLY A 31 6.76 25.12 0.95
C GLY A 31 8.08 24.76 0.25
N HIS A 32 8.76 23.76 0.77
CA HIS A 32 9.94 23.23 0.09
C HIS A 32 9.55 22.78 -1.34
N GLU A 33 10.30 23.26 -2.32
CA GLU A 33 10.15 22.73 -3.68
C GLU A 33 10.71 21.32 -3.74
N ILE A 34 9.90 20.39 -4.20
CA ILE A 34 10.32 19.00 -4.40
C ILE A 34 10.68 18.81 -5.86
N HIS A 35 11.93 18.44 -6.10
CA HIS A 35 12.45 18.19 -7.43
C HIS A 35 12.55 16.70 -7.70
N PHE A 36 12.07 16.28 -8.86
CA PHE A 36 12.16 14.92 -9.38
C PHE A 36 13.17 14.88 -10.52
N THR A 37 14.28 14.19 -10.32
CA THR A 37 15.37 14.12 -11.30
C THR A 37 15.51 12.68 -11.80
N PRO A 38 15.22 12.40 -13.09
CA PRO A 38 15.52 11.09 -13.69
C PRO A 38 17.01 10.82 -13.66
N GLU A 39 17.42 9.63 -13.19
CA GLU A 39 18.85 9.27 -13.09
C GLU A 39 19.24 8.23 -14.14
N TRP A 40 18.57 7.09 -14.16
CA TRP A 40 18.89 6.00 -15.07
C TRP A 40 17.64 5.22 -15.49
N THR A 41 17.79 4.49 -16.60
CA THR A 41 16.79 3.51 -17.07
C THR A 41 17.54 2.30 -17.60
N GLU A 42 17.22 1.11 -17.04
CA GLU A 42 17.85 -0.15 -17.39
C GLU A 42 16.80 -1.16 -17.87
N ASP A 43 17.19 -2.02 -18.80
CA ASP A 43 16.37 -3.14 -19.26
C ASP A 43 16.63 -4.37 -18.39
N ILE A 44 15.57 -5.06 -17.94
CA ILE A 44 15.67 -6.22 -17.05
C ILE A 44 16.42 -7.40 -17.66
N SER A 45 16.63 -7.42 -18.98
CA SER A 45 17.44 -8.44 -19.66
C SER A 45 18.95 -8.27 -19.48
N HIS A 46 19.42 -7.07 -19.07
CA HIS A 46 20.81 -6.76 -18.88
C HIS A 46 21.30 -7.16 -17.48
N ILE A 47 21.37 -8.47 -17.21
CA ILE A 47 21.83 -9.00 -15.92
C ILE A 47 23.32 -8.69 -15.74
N GLN A 48 23.68 -8.16 -14.58
CA GLN A 48 25.04 -7.79 -14.21
C GLN A 48 25.44 -8.47 -12.91
N GLU A 49 26.70 -8.90 -12.84
CA GLU A 49 27.25 -9.40 -11.57
C GLU A 49 27.21 -8.32 -10.49
N ASN A 50 26.73 -8.68 -9.31
CA ASN A 50 26.62 -7.77 -8.19
C ASN A 50 27.49 -8.22 -7.01
N SER A 51 28.13 -7.26 -6.34
CA SER A 51 28.79 -7.50 -5.06
C SER A 51 27.74 -7.79 -3.97
N ASN A 52 27.99 -8.77 -3.12
CA ASN A 52 27.03 -9.28 -2.12
C ASN A 52 26.51 -8.24 -1.09
N ASN A 53 27.08 -7.04 -1.05
CA ASN A 53 26.80 -6.03 -0.01
C ASN A 53 25.81 -4.92 -0.40
N THR A 54 25.23 -4.94 -1.61
CA THR A 54 24.32 -3.88 -2.05
C THR A 54 22.86 -4.27 -1.76
N LYS A 55 22.03 -3.32 -1.33
CA LYS A 55 20.58 -3.52 -1.16
C LYS A 55 19.98 -4.03 -2.47
N LYS A 56 19.21 -5.09 -2.38
CA LYS A 56 18.47 -5.68 -3.49
C LYS A 56 17.00 -5.32 -3.37
N ILE A 57 16.46 -4.71 -4.41
CA ILE A 57 15.04 -4.28 -4.48
C ILE A 57 14.30 -5.27 -5.37
N PRO A 58 13.21 -5.91 -4.87
CA PRO A 58 12.45 -6.87 -5.64
C PRO A 58 11.57 -6.18 -6.67
N PHE A 59 11.41 -6.81 -7.84
CA PHE A 59 10.44 -6.41 -8.84
C PHE A 59 9.65 -7.59 -9.38
N LYS A 60 8.42 -7.28 -9.80
CA LYS A 60 7.59 -8.16 -10.62
C LYS A 60 7.06 -7.36 -11.79
N LEU A 61 7.44 -7.77 -13.00
CA LEU A 61 7.13 -7.04 -14.22
C LEU A 61 6.76 -8.04 -15.32
N SER A 62 5.50 -8.00 -15.76
CA SER A 62 4.92 -9.03 -16.64
C SER A 62 5.10 -10.44 -16.06
N GLN A 63 5.70 -11.35 -16.80
CA GLN A 63 6.04 -12.72 -16.37
C GLN A 63 7.47 -12.85 -15.84
N ASN A 64 8.08 -11.76 -15.42
CA ASN A 64 9.41 -11.77 -14.82
C ASN A 64 9.35 -11.30 -13.37
N ILE A 65 10.13 -11.97 -12.52
CA ILE A 65 10.46 -11.54 -11.17
C ILE A 65 11.97 -11.45 -11.05
N GLY A 66 12.45 -10.59 -10.20
CA GLY A 66 13.90 -10.47 -9.99
C GLY A 66 14.25 -9.37 -9.02
N TYR A 67 15.54 -9.05 -9.01
CA TYR A 67 16.11 -8.04 -8.14
C TYR A 67 16.98 -7.08 -8.92
N PHE A 68 16.97 -5.84 -8.51
CA PHE A 68 17.87 -4.80 -8.97
C PHE A 68 18.45 -4.03 -7.79
N THR A 69 19.49 -3.24 -8.03
CA THR A 69 20.13 -2.42 -7.01
C THR A 69 19.80 -0.93 -7.21
N PRO A 70 19.88 -0.09 -6.16
CA PRO A 70 19.61 1.35 -6.28
C PRO A 70 20.46 2.08 -7.31
N ASP A 71 21.65 1.54 -7.67
CA ASP A 71 22.58 2.05 -8.69
C ASP A 71 22.27 1.55 -10.10
N GLY A 72 21.20 0.76 -10.30
CA GLY A 72 20.69 0.38 -11.62
C GLY A 72 21.15 -0.99 -12.14
N LYS A 73 21.89 -1.77 -11.36
CA LYS A 73 22.29 -3.12 -11.78
C LYS A 73 21.15 -4.11 -11.65
N ILE A 74 20.83 -4.81 -12.71
CA ILE A 74 19.88 -5.94 -12.69
C ILE A 74 20.62 -7.17 -12.17
N VAL A 75 20.27 -7.61 -10.96
CA VAL A 75 20.90 -8.75 -10.30
C VAL A 75 20.37 -10.08 -10.84
N SER A 76 19.07 -10.16 -11.03
CA SER A 76 18.39 -11.33 -11.58
C SER A 76 17.07 -10.95 -12.25
N ALA A 77 16.72 -11.70 -13.28
CA ALA A 77 15.41 -11.65 -13.91
C ALA A 77 15.01 -13.08 -14.30
N ILE A 78 13.96 -13.59 -13.68
CA ILE A 78 13.52 -14.97 -13.78
C ILE A 78 12.12 -15.00 -14.36
N THR A 79 11.96 -15.64 -15.50
CA THR A 79 10.64 -15.83 -16.11
C THR A 79 9.91 -16.99 -15.42
N PHE A 80 8.66 -16.76 -15.06
CA PHE A 80 7.82 -17.79 -14.44
C PHE A 80 6.63 -18.17 -15.34
N PRO A 81 6.34 -19.48 -15.46
CA PRO A 81 5.34 -19.95 -16.43
C PRO A 81 3.89 -19.79 -15.94
N PHE A 82 3.64 -19.79 -14.65
CA PHE A 82 2.29 -19.75 -14.08
C PHE A 82 2.12 -18.66 -13.04
N LYS A 83 2.68 -18.83 -11.84
CA LYS A 83 2.62 -17.87 -10.73
C LYS A 83 3.96 -17.72 -10.04
N SER A 84 4.14 -16.60 -9.39
CA SER A 84 5.32 -16.31 -8.61
C SER A 84 4.98 -15.41 -7.44
N THR A 85 5.80 -15.49 -6.41
CA THR A 85 5.81 -14.59 -5.28
C THR A 85 7.24 -14.10 -5.05
N ILE A 86 7.40 -12.85 -4.64
CA ILE A 86 8.69 -12.24 -4.38
C ILE A 86 8.57 -11.24 -3.24
N SER A 87 9.58 -11.20 -2.39
CA SER A 87 9.77 -10.21 -1.34
C SER A 87 11.21 -9.67 -1.37
N GLU A 88 11.58 -8.84 -0.43
CA GLU A 88 12.96 -8.37 -0.33
C GLU A 88 13.96 -9.50 -0.05
N LYS A 89 13.50 -10.59 0.57
CA LYS A 89 14.35 -11.67 1.05
C LYS A 89 14.31 -12.91 0.18
N TRP A 90 13.13 -13.28 -0.35
CA TRP A 90 12.92 -14.53 -1.06
C TRP A 90 12.09 -14.36 -2.33
N TYR A 91 12.25 -15.31 -3.23
CA TYR A 91 11.36 -15.49 -4.37
C TYR A 91 11.03 -16.96 -4.58
N ALA A 92 9.88 -17.21 -5.18
CA ALA A 92 9.46 -18.51 -5.67
C ALA A 92 8.67 -18.38 -6.97
N ALA A 93 8.89 -19.32 -7.87
CA ALA A 93 8.06 -19.54 -9.06
C ALA A 93 7.44 -20.94 -8.95
N PHE A 94 6.14 -21.05 -9.16
CA PHE A 94 5.44 -22.30 -8.92
C PHE A 94 4.35 -22.56 -9.97
N GLY A 95 4.05 -23.85 -10.19
CA GLY A 95 3.03 -24.33 -11.10
C GLY A 95 1.63 -24.37 -10.49
N ALA A 96 0.65 -24.77 -11.28
CA ALA A 96 -0.76 -24.82 -10.88
C ALA A 96 -1.08 -25.93 -9.87
N SER A 97 -0.30 -27.01 -9.85
CA SER A 97 -0.55 -28.23 -9.08
C SER A 97 0.56 -28.58 -8.08
N GLY A 98 1.34 -27.57 -7.63
CA GLY A 98 2.47 -27.79 -6.74
C GLY A 98 2.01 -28.23 -5.34
N THR A 99 2.42 -29.43 -4.92
CA THR A 99 2.36 -29.87 -3.52
C THR A 99 3.63 -29.55 -2.76
N LYS A 100 4.65 -29.08 -3.48
CA LYS A 100 5.96 -28.70 -2.97
C LYS A 100 6.45 -27.50 -3.76
N THR A 101 6.97 -26.48 -3.07
CA THR A 101 7.55 -25.28 -3.68
C THR A 101 8.89 -24.96 -3.06
N ASP A 102 9.95 -25.02 -3.86
CA ASP A 102 11.26 -24.51 -3.45
C ASP A 102 11.28 -22.99 -3.59
N PHE A 103 11.92 -22.31 -2.64
CA PHE A 103 12.09 -20.86 -2.69
C PHE A 103 13.54 -20.50 -2.43
N PHE A 104 13.94 -19.34 -2.93
CA PHE A 104 15.33 -18.97 -3.08
C PHE A 104 15.60 -17.58 -2.53
N PHE A 105 16.82 -17.34 -2.08
CA PHE A 105 17.32 -16.01 -1.79
C PHE A 105 17.55 -15.21 -3.08
N ALA A 106 17.72 -13.90 -2.94
CA ALA A 106 17.95 -13.00 -4.06
C ALA A 106 19.22 -13.30 -4.89
N ASP A 107 20.14 -14.10 -4.38
CA ASP A 107 21.35 -14.59 -5.07
C ASP A 107 21.14 -15.92 -5.80
N GLY A 108 19.93 -16.49 -5.72
CA GLY A 108 19.59 -17.76 -6.35
C GLY A 108 19.91 -19.00 -5.52
N THR A 109 20.48 -18.85 -4.32
CA THR A 109 20.70 -19.99 -3.42
C THR A 109 19.38 -20.44 -2.80
N LEU A 110 19.22 -21.76 -2.61
CA LEU A 110 18.02 -22.35 -2.00
C LEU A 110 17.87 -21.84 -0.56
N ALA A 111 16.75 -21.20 -0.27
CA ALA A 111 16.41 -20.73 1.07
C ALA A 111 15.63 -21.76 1.87
N GLY A 112 14.76 -22.53 1.20
CA GLY A 112 13.96 -23.56 1.85
C GLY A 112 12.96 -24.21 0.88
N THR A 113 12.16 -25.09 1.46
CA THR A 113 11.13 -25.83 0.73
C THR A 113 9.82 -25.82 1.50
N ILE A 114 8.77 -25.35 0.85
CA ILE A 114 7.40 -25.38 1.37
C ILE A 114 6.78 -26.73 0.93
N ASN A 115 6.43 -27.58 1.89
CA ASN A 115 5.77 -28.87 1.64
C ASN A 115 4.23 -28.80 1.82
N GLU A 116 3.68 -27.60 1.75
CA GLU A 116 2.24 -27.35 1.82
C GLU A 116 1.67 -27.16 0.43
N ALA A 117 0.53 -27.81 0.15
CA ALA A 117 -0.18 -27.63 -1.11
C ALA A 117 -0.85 -26.24 -1.15
N GLY A 118 -0.70 -25.54 -2.27
CA GLY A 118 -1.36 -24.25 -2.47
C GLY A 118 -0.49 -23.20 -3.16
N PHE A 119 -0.82 -21.95 -2.90
CA PHE A 119 -0.17 -20.80 -3.52
C PHE A 119 0.65 -20.03 -2.49
N PRO A 120 1.98 -20.13 -2.50
CA PRO A 120 2.84 -19.34 -1.65
C PRO A 120 2.65 -17.84 -1.87
N PHE A 121 2.67 -17.11 -0.78
CA PHE A 121 2.60 -15.65 -0.73
C PHE A 121 3.63 -15.12 0.26
N PHE A 122 4.58 -14.34 -0.24
CA PHE A 122 5.61 -13.71 0.57
C PHE A 122 5.23 -12.25 0.85
N ASP A 123 5.15 -11.91 2.12
CA ASP A 123 4.93 -10.54 2.56
C ASP A 123 6.07 -10.11 3.47
N GLN A 124 6.99 -9.32 2.95
CA GLN A 124 8.27 -8.96 3.57
C GLN A 124 9.09 -10.21 3.95
N ASP A 125 9.22 -10.50 5.23
CA ASP A 125 9.93 -11.65 5.81
C ASP A 125 8.98 -12.76 6.32
N ARG A 126 7.72 -12.76 5.86
CA ARG A 126 6.69 -13.73 6.25
C ARG A 126 6.28 -14.59 5.06
N ILE A 127 6.12 -15.88 5.32
CA ILE A 127 5.73 -16.89 4.33
C ILE A 127 4.35 -17.41 4.67
N PHE A 128 3.42 -17.27 3.74
CA PHE A 128 2.07 -17.84 3.82
C PHE A 128 1.82 -18.75 2.63
N VAL A 129 0.94 -19.72 2.79
CA VAL A 129 0.43 -20.56 1.71
C VAL A 129 -1.09 -20.53 1.73
N MET A 130 -1.68 -20.00 0.67
CA MET A 130 -3.14 -20.07 0.46
C MET A 130 -3.49 -21.46 -0.06
N GLN A 131 -4.23 -22.23 0.73
CA GLN A 131 -4.52 -23.63 0.41
C GLN A 131 -5.57 -23.79 -0.70
N PRO A 132 -5.60 -24.93 -1.40
CA PRO A 132 -6.64 -25.24 -2.37
C PRO A 132 -8.03 -25.13 -1.73
N GLY A 133 -9.02 -24.63 -2.49
CA GLY A 133 -10.36 -24.35 -1.96
C GLY A 133 -10.53 -22.91 -1.46
N GLY A 134 -9.44 -22.23 -1.13
CA GLY A 134 -9.45 -20.81 -0.78
C GLY A 134 -10.05 -20.49 0.59
N THR A 135 -10.32 -21.48 1.44
CA THR A 135 -10.90 -21.32 2.78
C THR A 135 -9.85 -21.32 3.90
N ALA A 136 -8.65 -21.83 3.60
CA ALA A 136 -7.59 -22.02 4.56
C ALA A 136 -6.27 -21.40 4.10
N PHE A 137 -5.43 -21.05 5.07
CA PHE A 137 -4.06 -20.66 4.84
C PHE A 137 -3.13 -21.21 5.94
N VAL A 138 -1.87 -21.33 5.59
CA VAL A 138 -0.79 -21.76 6.47
C VAL A 138 0.22 -20.64 6.61
N LYS A 139 0.72 -20.38 7.81
CA LYS A 139 1.92 -19.59 8.02
C LYS A 139 3.11 -20.52 8.19
N CYS A 140 4.18 -20.25 7.48
CA CYS A 140 5.42 -20.99 7.54
C CYS A 140 6.53 -20.17 8.23
N ASP A 141 7.53 -20.89 8.75
CA ASP A 141 8.79 -20.32 9.21
C ASP A 141 9.71 -19.94 8.01
N SER A 142 10.92 -19.46 8.30
CA SER A 142 11.91 -19.06 7.29
C SER A 142 12.50 -20.22 6.49
N GLU A 143 12.26 -21.48 6.87
CA GLU A 143 12.68 -22.69 6.15
C GLU A 143 11.53 -23.30 5.32
N GLY A 144 10.31 -22.75 5.45
CA GLY A 144 9.12 -23.23 4.75
C GLY A 144 8.33 -24.29 5.50
N LYS A 145 8.62 -24.54 6.79
CA LYS A 145 7.86 -25.46 7.62
C LYS A 145 6.63 -24.77 8.20
N CYS A 146 5.52 -25.49 8.28
CA CYS A 146 4.28 -25.00 8.89
C CYS A 146 4.51 -24.64 10.38
N GLU A 147 4.24 -23.36 10.73
CA GLU A 147 4.17 -22.90 12.12
C GLU A 147 2.76 -23.07 12.67
N TRP A 148 1.77 -22.61 11.94
CA TRP A 148 0.35 -22.74 12.25
C TRP A 148 -0.49 -22.62 10.99
N ASN A 149 -1.74 -23.08 11.05
CA ASN A 149 -2.72 -22.96 10.00
C ASN A 149 -4.08 -22.52 10.54
N TYR A 150 -4.92 -22.01 9.68
CA TYR A 150 -6.29 -21.69 9.99
C TYR A 150 -7.20 -21.97 8.81
N GLU A 151 -8.34 -22.58 9.07
CA GLU A 151 -9.40 -22.85 8.11
C GLU A 151 -10.71 -22.22 8.56
N HIS A 152 -11.40 -21.59 7.64
CA HIS A 152 -12.75 -21.05 7.83
C HIS A 152 -13.71 -21.73 6.87
N TYR A 153 -15.01 -21.71 7.17
CA TYR A 153 -16.02 -22.31 6.30
C TYR A 153 -16.31 -21.47 5.03
N SER A 154 -15.89 -20.21 5.00
CA SER A 154 -16.09 -19.27 3.89
C SER A 154 -14.76 -18.93 3.21
N PRO A 155 -14.75 -18.69 1.89
CA PRO A 155 -13.52 -18.32 1.17
C PRO A 155 -12.89 -17.03 1.65
N ILE A 156 -11.55 -17.00 1.66
CA ILE A 156 -10.73 -15.81 1.89
C ILE A 156 -10.85 -14.88 0.69
N THR A 157 -11.30 -13.67 0.91
CA THR A 157 -11.48 -12.64 -0.14
C THR A 157 -10.48 -11.49 -0.01
N ALA A 158 -9.89 -11.31 1.18
CA ALA A 158 -8.88 -10.30 1.43
C ALA A 158 -7.89 -10.80 2.48
N PHE A 159 -6.63 -10.39 2.37
CA PHE A 159 -5.56 -10.82 3.27
C PHE A 159 -4.53 -9.72 3.45
N SER A 160 -4.03 -9.58 4.68
CA SER A 160 -2.98 -8.63 5.04
C SER A 160 -2.19 -9.16 6.21
N SER A 161 -0.89 -8.87 6.25
CA SER A 161 -0.07 -9.19 7.41
C SER A 161 0.81 -8.01 7.82
N SER A 162 1.22 -8.02 9.07
CA SER A 162 2.20 -7.12 9.65
C SER A 162 3.15 -7.92 10.55
N LYS A 163 4.15 -7.27 11.09
CA LYS A 163 5.08 -7.90 12.03
C LYS A 163 4.35 -8.43 13.27
N ASN A 164 3.27 -7.78 13.69
CA ASN A 164 2.56 -8.07 14.93
C ASN A 164 1.21 -8.79 14.73
N GLY A 165 0.88 -9.20 13.51
CA GLY A 165 -0.34 -9.97 13.27
C GLY A 165 -0.69 -10.17 11.81
N THR A 166 -1.73 -10.95 11.59
CA THR A 166 -2.30 -11.27 10.28
C THR A 166 -3.80 -11.02 10.31
N ALA A 167 -4.38 -10.48 9.25
CA ALA A 167 -5.82 -10.30 9.11
C ALA A 167 -6.33 -10.95 7.82
N ALA A 168 -7.40 -11.71 7.92
CA ALA A 168 -8.11 -12.30 6.80
C ALA A 168 -9.56 -11.81 6.77
N GLY A 169 -10.02 -11.43 5.61
CA GLY A 169 -11.43 -11.10 5.33
C GLY A 169 -12.06 -12.20 4.49
N TYR A 170 -13.31 -12.50 4.75
CA TYR A 170 -14.01 -13.65 4.18
C TYR A 170 -15.24 -13.24 3.36
N ALA A 171 -15.70 -14.17 2.52
CA ALA A 171 -16.86 -13.97 1.66
C ALA A 171 -18.20 -13.92 2.45
N ASP A 172 -18.21 -14.36 3.70
CA ASP A 172 -19.36 -14.24 4.63
C ASP A 172 -19.39 -12.91 5.40
N GLY A 173 -18.50 -11.98 5.06
CA GLY A 173 -18.40 -10.67 5.73
C GLY A 173 -17.64 -10.71 7.06
N THR A 174 -17.06 -11.83 7.46
CA THR A 174 -16.25 -11.94 8.68
C THR A 174 -14.84 -11.42 8.45
N VAL A 175 -14.31 -10.70 9.44
CA VAL A 175 -12.89 -10.36 9.55
C VAL A 175 -12.32 -11.06 10.77
N ILE A 176 -11.19 -11.76 10.59
CA ILE A 176 -10.46 -12.41 11.67
C ILE A 176 -9.01 -11.97 11.64
N SER A 177 -8.48 -11.55 12.78
CA SER A 177 -7.05 -11.34 12.93
C SER A 177 -6.42 -12.34 13.87
N PHE A 178 -5.14 -12.58 13.64
CA PHE A 178 -4.34 -13.56 14.34
C PHE A 178 -3.10 -12.90 14.91
N LEU A 179 -2.71 -13.30 16.12
CA LEU A 179 -1.40 -13.01 16.67
C LEU A 179 -0.31 -13.74 15.87
N PRO A 180 0.97 -13.38 16.03
CA PRO A 180 2.07 -14.07 15.35
C PRO A 180 2.13 -15.59 15.58
N ASP A 181 1.62 -16.06 16.73
CA ASP A 181 1.55 -17.49 17.12
C ASP A 181 0.30 -18.22 16.59
N GLY A 182 -0.54 -17.57 15.78
CA GLY A 182 -1.74 -18.14 15.18
C GLY A 182 -3.00 -18.10 16.02
N LYS A 183 -2.93 -17.61 17.26
CA LYS A 183 -4.14 -17.43 18.07
C LYS A 183 -5.00 -16.31 17.49
N ILE A 184 -6.32 -16.53 17.50
CA ILE A 184 -7.27 -15.48 17.11
C ILE A 184 -7.15 -14.33 18.11
N ASP A 185 -6.90 -13.14 17.58
CA ASP A 185 -6.80 -11.90 18.34
C ASP A 185 -8.12 -11.11 18.32
N GLN A 186 -8.69 -10.94 17.13
CA GLN A 186 -9.97 -10.25 16.95
C GLN A 186 -10.82 -11.00 15.93
N LYS A 187 -12.13 -11.04 16.15
CA LYS A 187 -13.12 -11.57 15.21
C LYS A 187 -14.36 -10.69 15.25
N PHE A 188 -14.75 -10.15 14.11
CA PHE A 188 -15.94 -9.33 13.99
C PHE A 188 -16.52 -9.37 12.56
N ALA A 189 -17.79 -9.07 12.44
CA ALA A 189 -18.45 -8.82 11.18
C ALA A 189 -18.86 -7.33 11.15
N PRO A 190 -18.38 -6.54 10.18
CA PRO A 190 -18.76 -5.14 10.07
C PRO A 190 -20.28 -4.93 9.95
N GLY A 191 -20.97 -5.79 9.23
CA GLY A 191 -22.41 -5.69 8.96
C GLY A 191 -22.78 -4.47 8.10
N GLY A 192 -24.08 -4.14 8.01
CA GLY A 192 -24.59 -2.95 7.33
C GLY A 192 -24.79 -3.07 5.81
N SER A 193 -24.62 -4.26 5.27
CA SER A 193 -24.93 -4.64 3.89
C SER A 193 -25.87 -5.85 3.91
N ASN A 194 -26.71 -6.00 2.89
CA ASN A 194 -27.50 -7.23 2.71
C ASN A 194 -26.70 -8.32 1.96
N CYS A 195 -25.58 -7.93 1.34
CA CYS A 195 -24.62 -8.82 0.69
C CYS A 195 -23.28 -8.71 1.42
N ASP A 196 -23.09 -9.53 2.43
CA ASP A 196 -21.87 -9.52 3.23
C ASP A 196 -20.69 -10.08 2.44
N VAL A 197 -19.60 -9.36 2.41
CA VAL A 197 -18.30 -9.78 1.87
C VAL A 197 -17.24 -8.79 2.31
N ILE A 198 -16.02 -9.24 2.56
CA ILE A 198 -14.86 -8.36 2.77
C ILE A 198 -14.08 -8.27 1.47
N LEU A 199 -14.01 -7.10 0.87
CA LEU A 199 -13.33 -6.86 -0.41
C LEU A 199 -11.90 -6.36 -0.27
N GLY A 200 -11.53 -5.87 0.89
CA GLY A 200 -10.18 -5.43 1.21
C GLY A 200 -9.99 -5.41 2.71
N VAL A 201 -8.81 -5.78 3.17
CA VAL A 201 -8.43 -5.74 4.59
C VAL A 201 -7.00 -5.28 4.74
N ALA A 202 -6.71 -4.53 5.78
CA ALA A 202 -5.36 -4.20 6.22
C ALA A 202 -5.27 -4.30 7.74
N ILE A 203 -4.13 -4.76 8.24
CA ILE A 203 -3.77 -4.73 9.66
C ILE A 203 -2.65 -3.71 9.87
N SER A 204 -2.76 -2.91 10.94
CA SER A 204 -1.74 -1.94 11.31
C SER A 204 -0.44 -2.63 11.75
N GLU A 205 0.70 -1.94 11.66
CA GLU A 205 2.01 -2.52 11.99
C GLU A 205 2.08 -3.03 13.44
N ASN A 206 1.41 -2.35 14.36
CA ASN A 206 1.34 -2.79 15.77
C ASN A 206 0.25 -3.84 16.06
N GLY A 207 -0.49 -4.30 15.04
CA GLY A 207 -1.56 -5.30 15.18
C GLY A 207 -2.87 -4.81 15.82
N ASN A 208 -2.93 -3.56 16.30
CA ASN A 208 -4.07 -3.08 17.10
C ASN A 208 -5.27 -2.61 16.26
N ARG A 209 -5.05 -2.23 15.01
CA ARG A 209 -6.10 -1.71 14.13
C ARG A 209 -6.27 -2.57 12.90
N ILE A 210 -7.51 -2.71 12.49
CA ILE A 210 -7.89 -3.39 11.26
C ILE A 210 -8.76 -2.43 10.47
N ALA A 211 -8.45 -2.28 9.18
CA ALA A 211 -9.27 -1.53 8.25
C ALA A 211 -9.80 -2.46 7.17
N CYS A 212 -11.05 -2.29 6.76
CA CYS A 212 -11.64 -3.11 5.71
C CYS A 212 -12.67 -2.37 4.88
N VAL A 213 -12.86 -2.85 3.64
CA VAL A 213 -13.99 -2.53 2.79
C VAL A 213 -14.97 -3.71 2.83
N SER A 214 -16.19 -3.44 3.26
CA SER A 214 -17.23 -4.45 3.54
C SER A 214 -18.49 -4.19 2.75
N GLY A 215 -19.13 -5.28 2.29
CA GLY A 215 -20.40 -5.28 1.60
C GLY A 215 -20.31 -5.08 0.09
N GLN A 216 -21.38 -5.50 -0.62
CA GLN A 216 -21.56 -5.22 -2.06
C GLN A 216 -22.59 -4.14 -2.33
N ASP A 217 -23.71 -4.18 -1.61
CA ASP A 217 -24.69 -3.10 -1.50
C ASP A 217 -24.39 -2.28 -0.24
N GLN A 218 -24.77 -1.03 -0.16
CA GLN A 218 -24.44 -0.18 0.99
C GLN A 218 -23.00 -0.38 1.50
N GLN A 219 -22.08 -0.49 0.54
CA GLN A 219 -20.67 -0.76 0.81
C GLN A 219 -20.07 0.31 1.72
N ARG A 220 -19.24 -0.12 2.66
CA ARG A 220 -18.60 0.81 3.59
C ARG A 220 -17.14 0.50 3.86
N PHE A 221 -16.41 1.53 4.15
CA PHE A 221 -15.07 1.45 4.70
C PHE A 221 -15.13 1.58 6.23
N ILE A 222 -14.37 0.75 6.93
CA ILE A 222 -14.38 0.67 8.39
C ILE A 222 -12.96 0.61 8.90
N VAL A 223 -12.71 1.28 10.04
CA VAL A 223 -11.53 1.07 10.87
C VAL A 223 -11.97 0.63 12.24
N ALA A 224 -11.52 -0.53 12.66
CA ALA A 224 -11.73 -1.08 14.00
C ALA A 224 -10.42 -1.07 14.79
N GLU A 225 -10.51 -0.84 16.09
CA GLU A 225 -9.39 -0.87 17.02
C GLU A 225 -9.66 -1.88 18.13
N LYS A 226 -8.62 -2.58 18.56
CA LYS A 226 -8.67 -3.51 19.66
C LYS A 226 -8.94 -2.77 20.97
N ASN A 227 -9.92 -3.24 21.71
CA ASN A 227 -10.30 -2.69 23.01
C ASN A 227 -10.68 -3.83 23.97
N GLY A 228 -9.75 -4.22 24.87
CA GLY A 228 -10.02 -5.20 25.93
C GLY A 228 -10.55 -6.56 25.47
N GLY A 229 -10.06 -7.08 24.32
CA GLY A 229 -10.50 -8.38 23.76
C GLY A 229 -11.67 -8.28 22.77
N HIS A 230 -12.20 -7.08 22.51
CA HIS A 230 -13.22 -6.81 21.52
C HIS A 230 -12.72 -5.82 20.46
N SER A 231 -13.33 -5.87 19.28
CA SER A 231 -13.08 -4.87 18.24
C SER A 231 -14.09 -3.73 18.37
N LYS A 232 -13.59 -2.50 18.51
CA LYS A 232 -14.41 -1.28 18.51
C LYS A 232 -14.24 -0.55 17.18
N VAL A 233 -15.32 -0.29 16.46
CA VAL A 233 -15.28 0.57 15.27
C VAL A 233 -15.00 2.01 15.71
N ILE A 234 -13.87 2.56 15.25
CA ILE A 234 -13.44 3.94 15.53
C ILE A 234 -13.73 4.89 14.37
N PHE A 235 -13.91 4.34 13.18
CA PHE A 235 -14.30 5.10 11.99
C PHE A 235 -15.10 4.22 11.04
N HIS A 236 -16.13 4.79 10.41
CA HIS A 236 -16.82 4.18 9.27
C HIS A 236 -17.38 5.26 8.33
N GLU A 237 -17.44 4.94 7.05
CA GLU A 237 -18.15 5.75 6.04
C GLU A 237 -18.77 4.85 4.97
N TYR A 238 -19.93 5.23 4.47
CA TYR A 238 -20.56 4.58 3.32
C TYR A 238 -19.91 5.06 2.03
N LEU A 239 -19.72 4.12 1.09
CA LEU A 239 -19.18 4.42 -0.23
C LEU A 239 -20.34 4.71 -1.19
N GLU A 240 -20.31 5.88 -1.83
CA GLU A 240 -21.36 6.31 -2.75
C GLU A 240 -21.50 5.38 -3.96
N ASN A 241 -20.39 4.80 -4.39
CA ASN A 241 -20.32 3.87 -5.52
C ASN A 241 -19.65 2.57 -5.07
N SER A 242 -20.37 1.46 -5.23
CA SER A 242 -19.87 0.14 -4.86
C SER A 242 -18.82 -0.38 -5.83
N ILE A 243 -17.85 -1.10 -5.30
CA ILE A 243 -16.84 -1.85 -6.03
C ILE A 243 -17.17 -3.33 -5.89
N SER A 244 -17.19 -4.08 -7.00
CA SER A 244 -17.50 -5.51 -7.03
C SER A 244 -16.25 -6.41 -7.10
N ARG A 245 -15.06 -5.86 -6.80
CA ARG A 245 -13.77 -6.56 -6.89
C ARG A 245 -12.95 -6.35 -5.62
N GLN A 246 -11.93 -7.18 -5.44
CA GLN A 246 -10.92 -6.95 -4.41
C GLN A 246 -10.34 -5.53 -4.53
N THR A 247 -10.23 -4.86 -3.40
CA THR A 247 -9.76 -3.48 -3.30
C THR A 247 -8.53 -3.39 -2.40
N LEU A 248 -7.63 -2.48 -2.75
CA LEU A 248 -6.46 -2.20 -1.95
C LEU A 248 -6.87 -1.45 -0.69
N VAL A 249 -6.41 -1.95 0.46
CA VAL A 249 -6.41 -1.24 1.74
C VAL A 249 -5.01 -1.32 2.30
N LYS A 250 -4.44 -0.20 2.74
CA LYS A 250 -3.06 -0.16 3.25
C LYS A 250 -2.90 0.91 4.32
N PHE A 251 -2.34 0.56 5.47
CA PHE A 251 -1.88 1.53 6.46
C PHE A 251 -0.53 2.13 6.02
N ASN A 252 -0.27 3.37 6.42
CA ASN A 252 1.09 3.91 6.37
C ASN A 252 1.95 3.27 7.47
N ASN A 253 3.28 3.47 7.39
CA ASN A 253 4.23 2.83 8.31
C ASN A 253 3.94 3.11 9.79
N ASN A 254 3.43 4.30 10.11
CA ASN A 254 3.11 4.70 11.49
C ASN A 254 1.67 4.33 11.91
N SER A 255 0.87 3.78 11.00
CA SER A 255 -0.54 3.44 11.22
C SER A 255 -1.44 4.62 11.61
N ASP A 256 -1.01 5.85 11.31
CA ASP A 256 -1.78 7.07 11.54
C ASP A 256 -2.77 7.36 10.43
N TYR A 257 -2.47 6.84 9.24
CA TYR A 257 -3.33 6.94 8.07
C TYR A 257 -3.57 5.56 7.47
N VAL A 258 -4.77 5.37 6.94
CA VAL A 258 -5.13 4.21 6.13
C VAL A 258 -5.71 4.68 4.81
N TYR A 259 -5.28 4.01 3.76
CA TYR A 259 -5.65 4.28 2.37
C TYR A 259 -6.49 3.14 1.84
N TYR A 260 -7.53 3.47 1.08
CA TYR A 260 -8.33 2.46 0.40
C TYR A 260 -8.72 2.92 -1.00
N ASN A 261 -8.81 1.98 -1.92
CA ASN A 261 -9.27 2.26 -3.26
C ASN A 261 -10.79 2.30 -3.30
N GLY A 262 -11.37 3.46 -3.62
CA GLY A 262 -12.77 3.62 -3.97
C GLY A 262 -12.99 3.50 -5.48
N LYS A 263 -14.22 3.69 -5.94
CA LYS A 263 -14.50 3.83 -7.38
C LYS A 263 -14.10 5.24 -7.80
N ASP A 264 -13.04 5.34 -8.61
CA ASP A 264 -12.50 6.58 -9.14
C ASP A 264 -11.98 7.58 -8.07
N PHE A 265 -11.62 7.08 -6.88
CA PHE A 265 -10.97 7.88 -5.85
C PHE A 265 -10.07 7.05 -4.94
N LEU A 266 -9.10 7.71 -4.34
CA LEU A 266 -8.36 7.24 -3.19
C LEU A 266 -9.01 7.81 -1.92
N GLY A 267 -9.50 6.93 -1.05
CA GLY A 267 -9.93 7.31 0.29
C GLY A 267 -8.76 7.28 1.26
N ILE A 268 -8.65 8.30 2.09
CA ILE A 268 -7.59 8.45 3.10
C ILE A 268 -8.25 8.78 4.42
N VAL A 269 -8.01 7.94 5.43
CA VAL A 269 -8.56 8.15 6.77
C VAL A 269 -7.44 8.39 7.77
N ASN A 270 -7.54 9.50 8.50
CA ASN A 270 -6.71 9.75 9.66
C ASN A 270 -7.29 8.98 10.85
N THR A 271 -6.59 7.97 11.33
CA THR A 271 -7.09 7.05 12.36
C THR A 271 -7.12 7.68 13.76
N LYS A 272 -6.31 8.72 14.01
CA LYS A 272 -6.29 9.44 15.29
C LYS A 272 -7.42 10.47 15.40
N LYS A 273 -7.70 11.17 14.27
CA LYS A 273 -8.72 12.23 14.22
C LYS A 273 -10.08 11.72 13.78
N SER A 274 -10.18 10.47 13.30
CA SER A 274 -11.38 9.88 12.73
C SER A 274 -11.99 10.75 11.62
N THR A 275 -11.14 11.28 10.74
CA THR A 275 -11.53 12.12 9.60
C THR A 275 -11.08 11.47 8.30
N SER A 276 -11.84 11.67 7.23
CA SER A 276 -11.52 11.15 5.90
C SER A 276 -11.35 12.27 4.87
N LYS A 277 -10.58 11.96 3.82
CA LYS A 277 -10.45 12.75 2.61
C LYS A 277 -10.50 11.83 1.40
N LYS A 278 -11.23 12.23 0.37
CA LYS A 278 -11.30 11.52 -0.92
C LYS A 278 -10.55 12.34 -1.97
N ILE A 279 -9.61 11.69 -2.66
CA ILE A 279 -8.83 12.30 -3.73
C ILE A 279 -9.25 11.64 -5.05
N PRO A 280 -9.76 12.38 -6.04
CA PRO A 280 -10.12 11.82 -7.32
C PRO A 280 -8.90 11.19 -8.00
N ILE A 281 -8.99 9.89 -8.32
CA ILE A 281 -7.97 9.13 -9.07
C ILE A 281 -8.71 8.24 -10.05
N LYS A 282 -8.45 8.44 -11.35
CA LYS A 282 -9.04 7.61 -12.39
C LYS A 282 -8.44 6.21 -12.41
N GLY A 283 -9.29 5.22 -12.70
CA GLY A 283 -8.89 3.86 -12.91
C GLY A 283 -8.68 3.06 -11.63
N LYS A 284 -7.99 1.92 -11.76
CA LYS A 284 -7.72 1.02 -10.66
C LYS A 284 -6.39 1.36 -9.99
N ILE A 285 -6.42 1.67 -8.72
CA ILE A 285 -5.20 1.78 -7.91
C ILE A 285 -4.60 0.38 -7.73
N SER A 286 -3.34 0.22 -8.14
CA SER A 286 -2.61 -1.06 -8.09
C SER A 286 -1.59 -1.10 -6.96
N GLN A 287 -0.95 0.03 -6.64
CA GLN A 287 0.07 0.11 -5.60
C GLN A 287 0.01 1.46 -4.88
N ILE A 288 0.43 1.44 -3.62
CA ILE A 288 0.69 2.61 -2.80
C ILE A 288 2.02 2.38 -2.11
N GLU A 289 2.98 3.28 -2.30
CA GLU A 289 4.28 3.27 -1.66
C GLU A 289 4.49 4.55 -0.86
N PHE A 290 5.25 4.44 0.22
CA PHE A 290 5.56 5.57 1.11
C PHE A 290 7.06 5.85 1.02
N SER A 291 7.45 7.13 1.01
CA SER A 291 8.85 7.49 1.18
C SER A 291 9.34 7.09 2.59
N ASP A 292 10.64 6.83 2.73
CA ASP A 292 11.22 6.38 4.01
C ASP A 292 11.05 7.44 5.12
N ASP A 293 11.07 8.72 4.75
CA ASP A 293 10.78 9.83 5.67
C ASP A 293 9.28 9.99 6.00
N ASN A 294 8.42 9.20 5.37
CA ASN A 294 6.96 9.25 5.49
C ASN A 294 6.34 10.62 5.11
N GLU A 295 7.01 11.44 4.29
CA GLU A 295 6.44 12.73 3.85
C GLU A 295 5.67 12.62 2.54
N LEU A 296 6.07 11.66 1.68
CA LEU A 296 5.45 11.45 0.38
C LEU A 296 4.73 10.11 0.28
N VAL A 297 3.64 10.12 -0.46
CA VAL A 297 2.89 8.91 -0.83
C VAL A 297 2.79 8.85 -2.34
N PHE A 298 3.16 7.72 -2.91
CA PHE A 298 3.11 7.45 -4.34
C PHE A 298 2.00 6.45 -4.62
N VAL A 299 1.06 6.84 -5.46
CA VAL A 299 -0.10 6.02 -5.82
C VAL A 299 -0.05 5.69 -7.30
N LEU A 300 0.11 4.42 -7.62
CA LEU A 300 0.06 3.92 -9.00
C LEU A 300 -1.36 3.50 -9.34
N SER A 301 -1.95 4.13 -10.34
CA SER A 301 -3.24 3.74 -10.89
C SER A 301 -3.13 3.38 -12.38
N LYS A 302 -4.04 2.51 -12.84
CA LYS A 302 -4.15 2.10 -14.25
C LYS A 302 -5.55 2.39 -14.76
N ASP A 303 -5.64 3.17 -15.84
CA ASP A 303 -6.85 3.44 -16.59
C ASP A 303 -6.61 3.01 -18.05
N GLU A 304 -7.25 1.92 -18.48
CA GLU A 304 -6.99 1.23 -19.73
C GLU A 304 -5.51 0.84 -19.89
N GLU A 305 -4.76 1.43 -20.83
CA GLU A 305 -3.32 1.21 -21.06
C GLU A 305 -2.43 2.27 -20.41
N LYS A 306 -3.04 3.28 -19.78
CA LYS A 306 -2.34 4.41 -19.20
C LYS A 306 -2.14 4.20 -17.70
N TYR A 307 -0.90 4.25 -17.26
CA TYR A 307 -0.53 4.32 -15.86
C TYR A 307 -0.34 5.77 -15.42
N THR A 308 -0.78 6.07 -14.22
CA THR A 308 -0.58 7.38 -13.59
C THR A 308 0.01 7.18 -12.20
N VAL A 309 1.11 7.87 -11.92
CA VAL A 309 1.66 8.01 -10.58
C VAL A 309 1.18 9.34 -10.02
N THR A 310 0.37 9.28 -8.97
CA THR A 310 -0.07 10.46 -8.21
C THR A 310 0.78 10.56 -6.96
N ILE A 311 1.31 11.74 -6.69
CA ILE A 311 2.19 12.02 -5.57
C ILE A 311 1.44 12.90 -4.58
N LEU A 312 1.39 12.45 -3.32
CA LEU A 312 0.78 13.19 -2.23
C LEU A 312 1.86 13.63 -1.25
N GLU A 313 1.79 14.87 -0.82
CA GLU A 313 2.58 15.43 0.26
C GLU A 313 1.80 15.40 1.58
N SER A 314 2.49 15.24 2.69
CA SER A 314 1.90 15.19 4.03
C SER A 314 0.69 14.25 4.12
N PHE A 315 0.76 13.13 3.39
CA PHE A 315 -0.23 12.04 3.28
C PHE A 315 -1.54 12.35 2.56
N ILE A 316 -1.94 13.60 2.41
CA ILE A 316 -3.30 13.95 1.98
C ILE A 316 -3.38 15.01 0.87
N TYR A 317 -2.29 15.68 0.53
CA TYR A 317 -2.31 16.78 -0.44
C TYR A 317 -1.74 16.33 -1.78
N PRO A 318 -2.54 16.25 -2.86
CA PRO A 318 -2.03 16.03 -4.20
C PRO A 318 -1.05 17.13 -4.57
N MET A 319 0.19 16.77 -4.88
CA MET A 319 1.25 17.69 -5.23
C MET A 319 1.56 17.64 -6.73
N ALA A 320 1.69 16.44 -7.25
CA ALA A 320 2.04 16.22 -8.64
C ALA A 320 1.46 14.91 -9.17
N SER A 321 1.39 14.79 -10.46
CA SER A 321 1.12 13.52 -11.14
C SER A 321 1.80 13.47 -12.49
N PHE A 322 2.19 12.29 -12.91
CA PHE A 322 2.66 12.03 -14.26
C PHE A 322 2.14 10.69 -14.75
N SER A 323 2.05 10.57 -16.07
CA SER A 323 1.46 9.39 -16.68
C SER A 323 2.35 8.86 -17.80
N PHE A 324 2.24 7.56 -18.05
CA PHE A 324 2.92 6.85 -19.13
C PHE A 324 2.08 5.66 -19.59
N GLU A 325 2.28 5.23 -20.82
CA GLU A 325 1.64 4.04 -21.38
C GLU A 325 2.49 2.81 -21.10
N GLY A 326 1.86 1.65 -20.89
CA GLY A 326 2.53 0.40 -20.71
C GLY A 326 1.56 -0.76 -20.47
N GLU A 327 1.99 -1.97 -20.76
CA GLU A 327 1.21 -3.20 -20.51
C GLU A 327 1.21 -3.54 -19.02
N CYS A 328 2.37 -3.37 -18.39
CA CYS A 328 2.59 -3.63 -16.96
C CYS A 328 3.49 -2.55 -16.34
N SER A 329 3.28 -2.32 -15.05
CA SER A 329 4.07 -1.37 -14.29
C SER A 329 4.06 -1.71 -12.80
N PHE A 330 5.11 -1.28 -12.11
CA PHE A 330 5.19 -1.24 -10.66
C PHE A 330 5.89 0.04 -10.21
N ILE A 331 5.71 0.39 -8.94
CA ILE A 331 6.50 1.42 -8.24
C ILE A 331 7.13 0.83 -6.99
N LYS A 332 8.31 1.32 -6.64
CA LYS A 332 9.01 1.03 -5.38
C LYS A 332 9.72 2.28 -4.90
N THR A 333 9.76 2.48 -3.60
CA THR A 333 10.53 3.54 -2.95
C THR A 333 11.71 2.94 -2.21
N TYR A 334 12.81 3.64 -2.21
CA TYR A 334 13.96 3.34 -1.38
C TYR A 334 14.80 4.61 -1.22
N GLU A 335 15.14 4.98 0.02
CA GLU A 335 15.78 6.25 0.34
C GLU A 335 15.01 7.44 -0.31
N ASN A 336 15.73 8.39 -0.86
CA ASN A 336 15.14 9.54 -1.54
C ASN A 336 14.89 9.28 -3.04
N SER A 337 14.36 8.09 -3.37
CA SER A 337 14.15 7.72 -4.77
C SER A 337 12.87 6.91 -4.95
N ILE A 338 12.25 7.08 -6.12
CA ILE A 338 11.20 6.19 -6.62
C ILE A 338 11.72 5.45 -7.84
N PHE A 339 11.48 4.14 -7.88
CA PHE A 339 11.75 3.26 -9.00
C PHE A 339 10.45 2.91 -9.67
N ILE A 340 10.44 2.99 -10.99
CA ILE A 340 9.27 2.75 -11.83
C ILE A 340 9.62 1.67 -12.84
N GLY A 341 8.93 0.53 -12.74
CA GLY A 341 8.97 -0.49 -13.79
C GLY A 341 7.95 -0.21 -14.87
N ARG A 342 8.35 -0.36 -16.13
CA ARG A 342 7.49 -0.24 -17.29
C ARG A 342 7.88 -1.27 -18.35
N ASN A 343 6.99 -2.21 -18.66
CA ASN A 343 7.21 -3.30 -19.63
C ASN A 343 8.45 -4.14 -19.27
N THR A 344 9.60 -3.87 -19.86
CA THR A 344 10.87 -4.54 -19.59
C THR A 344 11.93 -3.61 -18.96
N LYS A 345 11.57 -2.38 -18.62
CA LYS A 345 12.54 -1.39 -18.14
C LYS A 345 12.23 -0.94 -16.73
N ILE A 346 13.26 -0.64 -15.98
CA ILE A 346 13.21 -0.03 -14.65
C ILE A 346 13.91 1.32 -14.73
N SER A 347 13.26 2.36 -14.22
CA SER A 347 13.81 3.72 -14.17
C SER A 347 13.88 4.20 -12.73
N LYS A 348 14.93 4.96 -12.39
CA LYS A 348 15.09 5.65 -11.11
C LYS A 348 14.84 7.14 -11.28
N ILE A 349 14.08 7.70 -10.36
CA ILE A 349 13.86 9.14 -10.21
C ILE A 349 14.25 9.52 -8.78
N SER A 350 15.25 10.37 -8.63
CA SER A 350 15.64 10.92 -7.34
C SER A 350 14.75 12.07 -6.92
N ILE A 351 14.53 12.17 -5.62
CA ILE A 351 13.68 13.16 -4.97
C ILE A 351 14.56 14.05 -4.12
N SER A 352 14.57 15.34 -4.37
CA SER A 352 15.31 16.31 -3.55
C SER A 352 14.39 17.46 -3.14
N LYS A 353 14.54 17.92 -1.92
CA LYS A 353 13.85 19.09 -1.36
C LYS A 353 14.82 20.27 -1.38
N LYS A 354 14.38 21.41 -1.90
CA LYS A 354 15.12 22.67 -1.85
C LYS A 354 14.39 23.68 -0.97
#